data_b0176d7f9008ba444ff05b06f27a52cc
#
_entry.id   b0176d7f9008ba444ff05b06f27a52cc
#
_cell.length_a   1.000
_cell.length_b   1.000
_cell.length_c   1.000
_cell.angle_alpha   90.00
_cell.angle_beta   90.00
_cell.angle_gamma   90.00
#
_symmetry.space_group_name_H-M   'P 1'
#
loop_
_entity.id
_entity.type
_entity.pdbx_description
1 polymer ?
#
loop_
_entity_poly.entity_id
_entity_poly.type
_entity_poly.pdbx_seq_one_letter_code
_entity_poly.pdbx_strand_id
1 'polypeptide(L)'
;MLGRVRHSPFVDEFRKRVRGKVLRAIDDVVRPYHHEQAQRIERLQQELAALRERAEHAEHAADRAVNATIQHEVRARRDLVFAGEQEAALQSARFVRRHLPTAPHFGHPHATLEHGLELVEAEGMALEFGVYTGGTLKIIATAREGRDVYGFDSFEGLPEDWRNGFPAGMFGVDGLPDVDGAELVVGWFDDTLPRFLEEHPGPVAFLHVDCDLYSSTRTVLDLVGPRLVPGSVIVFDEYFNYPGWEEHEHKAWIEHVARTGIEFDYRGYTYDHEQVIVKVTGVPEAPREG
;
A
#
# COMPACT_ATOMS: atom_id res chain seq x y z
N MET A 1 -57.67 -33.09 88.92
CA MET A 1 -56.42 -33.94 88.77
C MET A 1 -56.22 -34.21 87.30
N LEU A 2 -55.37 -33.44 86.68
CA LEU A 2 -55.03 -33.70 85.30
C LEU A 2 -53.69 -34.53 85.30
N GLY A 3 -53.91 -35.83 84.84
CA GLY A 3 -52.77 -36.76 84.76
C GLY A 3 -51.73 -36.30 83.72
N ARG A 4 -50.48 -36.11 84.20
CA ARG A 4 -49.33 -35.94 83.38
C ARG A 4 -49.12 -37.22 82.53
N VAL A 5 -49.36 -37.17 81.24
CA VAL A 5 -48.91 -38.22 80.30
C VAL A 5 -47.42 -38.28 80.35
N ARG A 6 -46.81 -39.33 80.96
CA ARG A 6 -45.37 -39.60 80.89
C ARG A 6 -45.01 -39.98 79.44
N HIS A 7 -44.33 -39.10 78.75
CA HIS A 7 -43.74 -39.46 77.48
C HIS A 7 -42.67 -40.57 77.69
N SER A 8 -42.85 -41.70 77.06
CA SER A 8 -41.90 -42.77 77.10
C SER A 8 -40.65 -42.39 76.35
N PRO A 9 -39.44 -42.45 76.95
CA PRO A 9 -38.16 -42.15 76.24
C PRO A 9 -38.00 -42.92 74.94
N PHE A 10 -38.57 -44.10 74.85
CA PHE A 10 -38.55 -44.94 73.64
C PHE A 10 -39.37 -44.35 72.48
N VAL A 11 -40.49 -43.74 72.77
CA VAL A 11 -41.32 -43.11 71.73
C VAL A 11 -40.65 -41.84 71.17
N ASP A 12 -39.96 -41.07 72.02
CA ASP A 12 -39.21 -39.88 71.59
C ASP A 12 -37.98 -40.25 70.76
N GLU A 13 -37.27 -41.28 71.12
CA GLU A 13 -36.12 -41.78 70.36
C GLU A 13 -36.52 -42.41 69.02
N PHE A 14 -37.66 -43.13 68.98
CA PHE A 14 -38.25 -43.65 67.74
C PHE A 14 -38.66 -42.50 66.81
N ARG A 15 -39.33 -41.48 67.35
CA ARG A 15 -39.71 -40.28 66.57
C ARG A 15 -38.47 -39.55 66.02
N LYS A 16 -37.42 -39.39 66.79
CA LYS A 16 -36.16 -38.78 66.32
C LYS A 16 -35.55 -39.60 65.20
N ARG A 17 -35.50 -40.94 65.32
CA ARG A 17 -34.95 -41.81 64.25
C ARG A 17 -35.76 -41.76 62.97
N VAL A 18 -37.11 -41.80 63.08
CA VAL A 18 -37.99 -41.69 61.91
C VAL A 18 -37.85 -40.31 61.25
N ARG A 19 -37.87 -39.24 62.04
CA ARG A 19 -37.65 -37.87 61.53
C ARG A 19 -36.28 -37.76 60.85
N GLY A 20 -35.21 -38.30 61.43
CA GLY A 20 -33.87 -38.27 60.81
C GLY A 20 -33.76 -39.06 59.52
N LYS A 21 -34.52 -40.19 59.39
CA LYS A 21 -34.61 -40.95 58.12
C LYS A 21 -35.39 -40.20 57.05
N VAL A 22 -36.52 -39.58 57.41
CA VAL A 22 -37.32 -38.80 56.50
C VAL A 22 -36.57 -37.55 56.03
N LEU A 23 -35.91 -36.84 56.94
CA LEU A 23 -35.12 -35.66 56.57
C LEU A 23 -33.94 -36.02 55.63
N ARG A 24 -33.27 -37.16 55.88
CA ARG A 24 -32.21 -37.65 54.99
C ARG A 24 -32.76 -38.03 53.63
N ALA A 25 -33.88 -38.73 53.55
CA ALA A 25 -34.50 -39.09 52.26
C ALA A 25 -34.97 -37.88 51.46
N ILE A 26 -35.46 -36.87 52.16
CA ILE A 26 -35.79 -35.56 51.51
C ILE A 26 -34.50 -34.87 51.02
N ASP A 27 -33.47 -34.81 51.83
CA ASP A 27 -32.19 -34.20 51.48
C ASP A 27 -31.51 -34.91 50.29
N ASP A 28 -31.57 -36.27 50.26
CA ASP A 28 -31.04 -37.07 49.16
C ASP A 28 -31.74 -36.84 47.83
N VAL A 29 -32.99 -36.44 47.82
CA VAL A 29 -33.79 -36.10 46.62
C VAL A 29 -33.66 -34.60 46.25
N VAL A 30 -33.69 -33.74 47.25
CA VAL A 30 -33.72 -32.29 47.06
C VAL A 30 -32.31 -31.71 46.76
N ARG A 31 -31.28 -32.25 47.37
CA ARG A 31 -29.88 -31.79 47.18
C ARG A 31 -29.38 -31.92 45.73
N PRO A 32 -29.54 -33.08 45.04
CA PRO A 32 -29.20 -33.20 43.62
C PRO A 32 -29.96 -32.21 42.73
N TYR A 33 -31.26 -32.05 42.99
CA TYR A 33 -32.11 -31.09 42.26
C TYR A 33 -31.61 -29.65 42.43
N HIS A 34 -31.33 -29.20 43.63
CA HIS A 34 -30.79 -27.89 43.88
C HIS A 34 -29.40 -27.69 43.23
N HIS A 35 -28.55 -28.74 43.27
CA HIS A 35 -27.23 -28.67 42.61
C HIS A 35 -27.38 -28.54 41.09
N GLU A 36 -28.25 -29.30 40.47
CA GLU A 36 -28.54 -29.21 39.03
C GLU A 36 -29.08 -27.83 38.65
N GLN A 37 -30.03 -27.28 39.44
CA GLN A 37 -30.56 -25.94 39.22
C GLN A 37 -29.48 -24.86 39.38
N ALA A 38 -28.63 -24.99 40.38
CA ALA A 38 -27.51 -24.05 40.57
C ALA A 38 -26.54 -24.08 39.39
N GLN A 39 -26.14 -25.26 38.91
CA GLN A 39 -25.32 -25.40 37.71
C GLN A 39 -25.96 -24.81 36.45
N ARG A 40 -27.29 -25.01 36.31
CA ARG A 40 -28.03 -24.45 35.18
C ARG A 40 -28.11 -22.93 35.24
N ILE A 41 -28.30 -22.35 36.41
CA ILE A 41 -28.26 -20.88 36.61
C ILE A 41 -26.89 -20.34 36.29
N GLU A 42 -25.83 -20.96 36.77
CA GLU A 42 -24.45 -20.52 36.48
C GLU A 42 -24.16 -20.57 34.97
N ARG A 43 -24.54 -21.63 34.28
CA ARG A 43 -24.40 -21.74 32.82
C ARG A 43 -25.15 -20.64 32.08
N LEU A 44 -26.42 -20.39 32.47
CA LEU A 44 -27.24 -19.32 31.87
C LEU A 44 -26.67 -17.94 32.15
N GLN A 45 -26.06 -17.73 33.31
CA GLN A 45 -25.36 -16.46 33.61
C GLN A 45 -24.11 -16.27 32.73
N GLN A 46 -23.35 -17.34 32.48
CA GLN A 46 -22.19 -17.31 31.58
C GLN A 46 -22.60 -17.05 30.13
N GLU A 47 -23.67 -17.72 29.66
CA GLU A 47 -24.22 -17.51 28.33
C GLU A 47 -24.73 -16.06 28.17
N LEU A 48 -25.42 -15.52 29.19
CA LEU A 48 -25.90 -14.15 29.20
C LEU A 48 -24.75 -13.14 29.18
N ALA A 49 -23.67 -13.38 29.92
CA ALA A 49 -22.50 -12.51 29.91
C ALA A 49 -21.83 -12.51 28.52
N ALA A 50 -21.66 -13.68 27.93
CA ALA A 50 -21.09 -13.81 26.57
C ALA A 50 -21.97 -13.14 25.49
N LEU A 51 -23.30 -13.24 25.62
CA LEU A 51 -24.23 -12.57 24.70
C LEU A 51 -24.19 -11.05 24.87
N ARG A 52 -24.06 -10.54 26.09
CA ARG A 52 -23.90 -9.09 26.34
C ARG A 52 -22.61 -8.55 25.72
N GLU A 53 -21.50 -9.24 25.91
CA GLU A 53 -20.22 -8.87 25.32
C GLU A 53 -20.28 -8.84 23.78
N ARG A 54 -20.93 -9.85 23.18
CA ARG A 54 -21.15 -9.87 21.72
C ARG A 54 -22.05 -8.73 21.24
N ALA A 55 -23.09 -8.40 22.00
CA ALA A 55 -24.00 -7.29 21.69
C ALA A 55 -23.28 -5.95 21.75
N GLU A 56 -22.46 -5.70 22.78
CA GLU A 56 -21.63 -4.49 22.91
C GLU A 56 -20.63 -4.38 21.75
N HIS A 57 -19.95 -5.47 21.40
CA HIS A 57 -19.04 -5.48 20.25
C HIS A 57 -19.75 -5.20 18.94
N ALA A 58 -20.95 -5.75 18.73
CA ALA A 58 -21.75 -5.51 17.54
C ALA A 58 -22.24 -4.07 17.45
N GLU A 59 -22.67 -3.47 18.57
CA GLU A 59 -23.08 -2.08 18.66
C GLU A 59 -21.92 -1.13 18.31
N HIS A 60 -20.74 -1.34 18.91
CA HIS A 60 -19.54 -0.58 18.56
C HIS A 60 -19.10 -0.74 17.09
N ALA A 61 -19.29 -1.93 16.51
CA ALA A 61 -19.01 -2.16 15.09
C ALA A 61 -20.00 -1.40 14.20
N ALA A 62 -21.29 -1.42 14.57
CA ALA A 62 -22.33 -0.67 13.86
C ALA A 62 -22.10 0.84 13.93
N ASP A 63 -21.75 1.39 15.09
CA ASP A 63 -21.43 2.80 15.26
C ASP A 63 -20.21 3.23 14.40
N ARG A 64 -19.16 2.40 14.36
CA ARG A 64 -18.01 2.66 13.48
C ARG A 64 -18.43 2.66 12.01
N ALA A 65 -19.28 1.72 11.58
CA ALA A 65 -19.75 1.65 10.20
C ALA A 65 -20.61 2.86 9.82
N VAL A 66 -21.51 3.28 10.71
CA VAL A 66 -22.35 4.47 10.51
C VAL A 66 -21.45 5.73 10.41
N ASN A 67 -20.51 5.90 11.34
CA ASN A 67 -19.60 7.03 11.31
C ASN A 67 -18.74 7.05 10.05
N ALA A 68 -18.21 5.90 9.61
CA ALA A 68 -17.45 5.79 8.37
C ALA A 68 -18.31 6.17 7.15
N THR A 69 -19.58 5.75 7.11
CA THR A 69 -20.53 6.11 6.05
C THR A 69 -20.81 7.62 6.02
N ILE A 70 -21.05 8.22 7.19
CA ILE A 70 -21.25 9.68 7.30
C ILE A 70 -20.01 10.43 6.84
N GLN A 71 -18.82 10.01 7.27
CA GLN A 71 -17.56 10.64 6.83
C GLN A 71 -17.35 10.52 5.33
N HIS A 72 -17.63 9.35 4.75
CA HIS A 72 -17.57 9.16 3.30
C HIS A 72 -18.55 10.10 2.55
N GLU A 73 -19.79 10.21 3.05
CA GLU A 73 -20.79 11.11 2.44
C GLU A 73 -20.37 12.59 2.52
N VAL A 74 -19.79 13.02 3.65
CA VAL A 74 -19.26 14.38 3.82
C VAL A 74 -18.11 14.63 2.84
N ARG A 75 -17.16 13.70 2.75
CA ARG A 75 -16.05 13.78 1.78
C ARG A 75 -16.56 13.87 0.35
N ALA A 76 -17.47 12.97 -0.05
CA ALA A 76 -18.02 12.96 -1.41
C ALA A 76 -18.76 14.25 -1.81
N ARG A 77 -19.32 14.99 -0.87
CA ARG A 77 -20.09 16.20 -1.13
C ARG A 77 -19.33 17.52 -0.97
N ARG A 78 -18.26 17.56 -0.17
CA ARG A 78 -17.65 18.81 0.30
C ARG A 78 -16.13 18.82 0.32
N ASP A 79 -15.48 17.66 0.21
CA ASP A 79 -14.03 17.56 0.25
C ASP A 79 -13.47 17.84 -1.16
N LEU A 80 -12.82 18.99 -1.29
CA LEU A 80 -12.25 19.43 -2.58
C LEU A 80 -11.04 18.58 -2.98
N VAL A 81 -10.29 18.04 -2.02
CA VAL A 81 -9.17 17.13 -2.30
C VAL A 81 -9.71 15.83 -2.87
N PHE A 82 -10.71 15.23 -2.22
CA PHE A 82 -11.39 14.04 -2.71
C PHE A 82 -12.02 14.26 -4.10
N ALA A 83 -12.64 15.43 -4.33
CA ALA A 83 -13.21 15.75 -5.64
C ALA A 83 -12.12 15.83 -6.73
N GLY A 84 -10.96 16.43 -6.41
CA GLY A 84 -9.80 16.47 -7.31
C GLY A 84 -9.24 15.09 -7.62
N GLU A 85 -9.12 14.21 -6.62
CA GLU A 85 -8.73 12.79 -6.79
C GLU A 85 -9.70 12.04 -7.72
N GLN A 86 -11.03 12.25 -7.55
CA GLN A 86 -12.04 11.64 -8.43
C GLN A 86 -11.97 12.18 -9.87
N GLU A 87 -11.73 13.47 -10.05
CA GLU A 87 -11.55 14.06 -11.38
C GLU A 87 -10.29 13.50 -12.06
N ALA A 88 -9.17 13.45 -11.36
CA ALA A 88 -7.92 12.88 -11.87
C ALA A 88 -8.09 11.41 -12.26
N ALA A 89 -8.78 10.60 -11.45
CA ALA A 89 -9.08 9.20 -11.77
C ALA A 89 -9.93 9.07 -13.03
N LEU A 90 -10.92 9.96 -13.24
CA LEU A 90 -11.73 9.98 -14.46
C LEU A 90 -10.92 10.43 -15.70
N GLN A 91 -10.03 11.40 -15.55
CA GLN A 91 -9.12 11.85 -16.61
C GLN A 91 -8.19 10.70 -17.00
N SER A 92 -7.57 10.04 -16.03
CA SER A 92 -6.68 8.90 -16.22
C SER A 92 -7.38 7.69 -16.84
N ALA A 93 -8.63 7.41 -16.45
CA ALA A 93 -9.43 6.36 -17.09
C ALA A 93 -9.72 6.68 -18.58
N ARG A 94 -9.89 7.96 -18.94
CA ARG A 94 -10.03 8.37 -20.36
C ARG A 94 -8.71 8.23 -21.11
N PHE A 95 -7.59 8.59 -20.47
CA PHE A 95 -6.24 8.42 -21.00
C PHE A 95 -5.95 6.95 -21.28
N VAL A 96 -6.13 6.06 -20.30
CA VAL A 96 -5.95 4.62 -20.43
C VAL A 96 -6.81 4.05 -21.59
N ARG A 97 -8.08 4.40 -21.64
CA ARG A 97 -8.96 3.93 -22.71
C ARG A 97 -8.48 4.35 -24.11
N ARG A 98 -7.84 5.51 -24.22
CA ARG A 98 -7.36 6.06 -25.50
C ARG A 98 -5.99 5.52 -25.89
N HIS A 99 -5.07 5.37 -24.93
CA HIS A 99 -3.65 5.10 -25.18
C HIS A 99 -3.20 3.70 -24.78
N LEU A 100 -3.90 3.05 -23.82
CA LEU A 100 -3.57 1.72 -23.29
C LEU A 100 -4.75 0.74 -23.32
N PRO A 101 -5.59 0.68 -24.39
CA PRO A 101 -6.88 -0.05 -24.35
C PRO A 101 -6.72 -1.56 -24.13
N THR A 102 -5.56 -2.12 -24.43
CA THR A 102 -5.26 -3.55 -24.31
C THR A 102 -3.98 -3.84 -23.54
N ALA A 103 -3.36 -2.82 -22.94
CA ALA A 103 -2.15 -3.00 -22.17
C ALA A 103 -2.42 -3.77 -20.86
N PRO A 104 -1.51 -4.64 -20.42
CA PRO A 104 -1.60 -5.25 -19.10
C PRO A 104 -1.64 -4.19 -18.00
N HIS A 105 -2.34 -4.52 -16.91
CA HIS A 105 -2.44 -3.64 -15.75
C HIS A 105 -2.26 -4.43 -14.45
N PHE A 106 -1.72 -3.75 -13.45
CA PHE A 106 -1.29 -4.35 -12.19
C PHE A 106 -1.94 -3.63 -11.00
N GLY A 107 -2.12 -4.35 -9.88
CA GLY A 107 -2.68 -3.81 -8.64
C GLY A 107 -1.59 -3.39 -7.63
N HIS A 108 -0.35 -3.25 -8.06
CA HIS A 108 0.75 -2.85 -7.20
C HIS A 108 1.90 -2.23 -8.01
N PRO A 109 2.49 -1.10 -7.58
CA PRO A 109 3.61 -0.44 -8.25
C PRO A 109 4.79 -1.38 -8.57
N HIS A 110 5.22 -2.19 -7.60
CA HIS A 110 6.32 -3.14 -7.81
C HIS A 110 6.04 -4.15 -8.93
N ALA A 111 4.80 -4.64 -9.07
CA ALA A 111 4.45 -5.56 -10.16
C ALA A 111 4.53 -4.88 -11.53
N THR A 112 4.22 -3.58 -11.59
CA THR A 112 4.40 -2.76 -12.80
C THR A 112 5.88 -2.58 -13.11
N LEU A 113 6.71 -2.29 -12.11
CA LEU A 113 8.16 -2.17 -12.23
C LEU A 113 8.80 -3.48 -12.72
N GLU A 114 8.46 -4.61 -12.09
CA GLU A 114 8.95 -5.95 -12.47
C GLU A 114 8.57 -6.29 -13.92
N HIS A 115 7.32 -6.02 -14.31
CA HIS A 115 6.90 -6.24 -15.71
C HIS A 115 7.65 -5.31 -16.68
N GLY A 116 7.91 -4.05 -16.31
CA GLY A 116 8.76 -3.14 -17.10
C GLY A 116 10.14 -3.71 -17.34
N LEU A 117 10.77 -4.27 -16.31
CA LEU A 117 12.09 -4.92 -16.41
C LEU A 117 12.09 -6.15 -17.33
N GLU A 118 11.01 -6.95 -17.35
CA GLU A 118 10.83 -8.09 -18.26
C GLU A 118 10.73 -7.68 -19.75
N LEU A 119 10.29 -6.45 -20.04
CA LEU A 119 10.12 -5.92 -21.39
C LEU A 119 11.39 -5.35 -22.01
N VAL A 120 12.49 -5.25 -21.24
CA VAL A 120 13.76 -4.70 -21.72
C VAL A 120 14.38 -5.61 -22.77
N GLU A 121 14.62 -5.06 -23.95
CA GLU A 121 15.29 -5.77 -25.04
C GLU A 121 16.65 -5.14 -25.41
N ALA A 122 16.89 -3.91 -24.95
CA ALA A 122 18.14 -3.21 -25.18
C ALA A 122 19.25 -3.69 -24.22
N GLU A 123 20.48 -3.68 -24.69
CA GLU A 123 21.65 -3.78 -23.83
C GLU A 123 22.01 -2.39 -23.28
N GLY A 124 22.50 -2.31 -22.05
CA GLY A 124 22.92 -1.04 -21.45
C GLY A 124 22.62 -0.93 -19.96
N MET A 125 22.79 0.28 -19.44
CA MET A 125 22.62 0.62 -18.02
C MET A 125 21.14 0.58 -17.61
N ALA A 126 20.93 0.29 -16.32
CA ALA A 126 19.64 0.49 -15.63
C ALA A 126 19.81 1.63 -14.62
N LEU A 127 19.03 2.68 -14.78
CA LEU A 127 19.10 3.90 -13.98
C LEU A 127 17.80 4.12 -13.22
N GLU A 128 17.88 4.50 -11.96
CA GLU A 128 16.77 4.96 -11.14
C GLU A 128 17.01 6.39 -10.66
N PHE A 129 16.00 7.22 -10.75
CA PHE A 129 16.02 8.61 -10.31
C PHE A 129 14.97 8.82 -9.21
N GLY A 130 15.45 9.04 -7.98
CA GLY A 130 14.70 8.92 -6.74
C GLY A 130 14.86 7.53 -6.15
N VAL A 131 15.76 7.40 -5.17
CA VAL A 131 16.09 6.12 -4.52
C VAL A 131 15.45 6.00 -3.16
N TYR A 132 15.35 7.12 -2.43
CA TYR A 132 14.80 7.18 -1.07
C TYR A 132 15.41 6.10 -0.16
N THR A 133 14.67 5.05 0.18
CA THR A 133 15.14 3.94 1.02
C THR A 133 15.69 2.74 0.22
N GLY A 134 15.72 2.81 -1.10
CA GLY A 134 16.28 1.79 -1.98
C GLY A 134 15.39 0.59 -2.25
N GLY A 135 14.07 0.70 -2.00
CA GLY A 135 13.13 -0.41 -2.18
C GLY A 135 13.01 -0.87 -3.63
N THR A 136 12.78 0.05 -4.54
CA THR A 136 12.66 -0.14 -5.99
C THR A 136 14.01 -0.42 -6.64
N LEU A 137 15.08 0.27 -6.22
CA LEU A 137 16.44 0.02 -6.69
C LEU A 137 16.88 -1.44 -6.42
N LYS A 138 16.46 -2.02 -5.30
CA LYS A 138 16.72 -3.43 -4.99
C LYS A 138 16.02 -4.40 -5.95
N ILE A 139 14.81 -4.08 -6.40
CA ILE A 139 14.08 -4.85 -7.41
C ILE A 139 14.84 -4.77 -8.73
N ILE A 140 15.26 -3.57 -9.15
CA ILE A 140 16.03 -3.34 -10.38
C ILE A 140 17.36 -4.09 -10.33
N ALA A 141 18.12 -3.96 -9.24
CA ALA A 141 19.40 -4.64 -9.05
C ALA A 141 19.25 -6.18 -9.12
N THR A 142 18.19 -6.72 -8.50
CA THR A 142 17.90 -8.15 -8.55
C THR A 142 17.59 -8.63 -9.97
N ALA A 143 16.71 -7.93 -10.69
CA ALA A 143 16.32 -8.28 -12.05
C ALA A 143 17.48 -8.16 -13.05
N ARG A 144 18.40 -7.22 -12.81
CA ARG A 144 19.62 -6.98 -13.62
C ARG A 144 20.81 -7.84 -13.18
N GLU A 145 20.67 -8.67 -12.13
CA GLU A 145 21.76 -9.46 -11.56
C GLU A 145 22.97 -8.59 -11.13
N GLY A 146 22.71 -7.37 -10.67
CA GLY A 146 23.72 -6.39 -10.28
C GLY A 146 24.59 -5.85 -11.41
N ARG A 147 24.13 -5.93 -12.66
CA ARG A 147 24.92 -5.46 -13.81
C ARG A 147 24.49 -4.07 -14.25
N ASP A 148 25.43 -3.12 -14.16
CA ASP A 148 25.27 -1.73 -14.61
C ASP A 148 24.01 -1.06 -14.06
N VAL A 149 23.80 -1.14 -12.74
CA VAL A 149 22.65 -0.56 -12.03
C VAL A 149 23.11 0.62 -11.19
N TYR A 150 22.47 1.78 -11.41
CA TYR A 150 22.80 3.02 -10.75
C TYR A 150 21.55 3.73 -10.23
N GLY A 151 21.61 4.16 -8.97
CA GLY A 151 20.55 4.93 -8.33
C GLY A 151 21.01 6.36 -8.04
N PHE A 152 20.22 7.34 -8.48
CA PHE A 152 20.50 8.77 -8.33
C PHE A 152 19.55 9.37 -7.31
N ASP A 153 20.08 10.04 -6.31
CA ASP A 153 19.29 10.77 -5.31
C ASP A 153 20.18 11.79 -4.58
N SER A 154 19.62 12.92 -4.22
CA SER A 154 20.29 13.87 -3.33
C SER A 154 20.30 13.38 -1.88
N PHE A 155 19.29 12.56 -1.50
CA PHE A 155 18.96 12.15 -0.14
C PHE A 155 18.59 13.31 0.80
N GLU A 156 18.45 14.52 0.24
CA GLU A 156 18.00 15.73 0.94
C GLU A 156 16.48 15.93 0.82
N GLY A 157 15.81 15.11 -0.02
CA GLY A 157 14.38 15.19 -0.33
C GLY A 157 14.09 16.09 -1.52
N LEU A 158 12.80 16.43 -1.71
CA LEU A 158 12.35 17.25 -2.84
C LEU A 158 13.01 18.63 -2.85
N PRO A 159 13.50 19.13 -4.00
CA PRO A 159 14.09 20.47 -4.10
C PRO A 159 13.08 21.61 -3.98
N GLU A 160 11.81 21.35 -4.27
CA GLU A 160 10.70 22.31 -4.22
C GLU A 160 9.39 21.63 -3.79
N ASP A 161 8.36 22.42 -3.51
CA ASP A 161 7.02 21.89 -3.20
C ASP A 161 6.45 21.21 -4.47
N TRP A 162 5.93 20.00 -4.29
CA TRP A 162 5.34 19.23 -5.39
C TRP A 162 3.82 19.39 -5.46
N ARG A 163 3.12 18.73 -4.57
CA ARG A 163 1.65 18.73 -4.48
C ARG A 163 1.19 18.85 -3.03
N ASN A 164 -0.11 19.03 -2.80
CA ASN A 164 -0.65 19.16 -1.44
C ASN A 164 -0.20 17.99 -0.55
N GLY A 165 0.46 18.31 0.56
CA GLY A 165 1.02 17.33 1.50
C GLY A 165 2.47 16.90 1.21
N PHE A 166 3.09 17.41 0.13
CA PHE A 166 4.47 17.06 -0.26
C PHE A 166 5.34 18.34 -0.43
N PRO A 167 5.77 18.96 0.68
CA PRO A 167 6.62 20.14 0.64
C PRO A 167 8.07 19.81 0.30
N ALA A 168 8.85 20.82 -0.07
CA ALA A 168 10.29 20.73 -0.18
C ALA A 168 10.92 20.02 1.04
N GLY A 169 11.92 19.17 0.82
CA GLY A 169 12.55 18.33 1.84
C GLY A 169 11.79 17.03 2.19
N MET A 170 10.59 16.81 1.64
CA MET A 170 9.93 15.52 1.77
C MET A 170 10.79 14.42 1.14
N PHE A 171 10.77 13.22 1.68
CA PHE A 171 11.59 12.07 1.29
C PHE A 171 13.09 12.17 1.60
N GLY A 172 13.56 13.21 2.31
CA GLY A 172 14.91 13.24 2.86
C GLY A 172 15.15 12.10 3.86
N VAL A 173 16.35 11.53 3.86
CA VAL A 173 16.73 10.42 4.75
C VAL A 173 18.02 10.73 5.50
N ASP A 174 18.16 10.22 6.73
CA ASP A 174 19.32 10.47 7.58
C ASP A 174 20.58 9.63 7.18
N GLY A 175 20.45 8.67 6.25
CA GLY A 175 21.55 7.79 5.84
C GLY A 175 21.31 7.14 4.50
N LEU A 176 22.39 6.83 3.80
CA LEU A 176 22.31 6.18 2.50
C LEU A 176 21.85 4.74 2.63
N PRO A 177 20.91 4.27 1.78
CA PRO A 177 20.52 2.86 1.74
C PRO A 177 21.69 2.00 1.24
N ASP A 178 21.77 0.78 1.72
CA ASP A 178 22.66 -0.25 1.22
C ASP A 178 21.89 -1.17 0.27
N VAL A 179 22.24 -1.15 -1.01
CA VAL A 179 21.58 -1.93 -2.06
C VAL A 179 22.61 -2.78 -2.80
N ASP A 180 22.62 -4.06 -2.48
CA ASP A 180 23.48 -5.02 -3.14
C ASP A 180 23.25 -5.03 -4.66
N GLY A 181 24.32 -4.87 -5.44
CA GLY A 181 24.26 -4.91 -6.89
C GLY A 181 23.85 -3.59 -7.57
N ALA A 182 23.80 -2.49 -6.82
CA ALA A 182 23.62 -1.15 -7.36
C ALA A 182 24.64 -0.18 -6.80
N GLU A 183 25.02 0.83 -7.60
CA GLU A 183 25.86 1.93 -7.18
C GLU A 183 25.01 3.19 -6.96
N LEU A 184 25.23 3.90 -5.85
CA LEU A 184 24.54 5.15 -5.54
C LEU A 184 25.34 6.35 -6.05
N VAL A 185 24.70 7.20 -6.81
CA VAL A 185 25.22 8.49 -7.27
C VAL A 185 24.54 9.59 -6.46
N VAL A 186 25.23 10.06 -5.42
CA VAL A 186 24.69 10.98 -4.42
C VAL A 186 24.84 12.43 -4.87
N GLY A 187 23.74 13.16 -4.95
CA GLY A 187 23.69 14.58 -5.29
C GLY A 187 22.53 14.93 -6.22
N TRP A 188 22.39 16.22 -6.52
CA TRP A 188 21.38 16.71 -7.45
C TRP A 188 21.65 16.24 -8.88
N PHE A 189 20.62 15.98 -9.67
CA PHE A 189 20.76 15.37 -11.01
C PHE A 189 21.53 16.24 -11.97
N ASP A 190 21.34 17.56 -11.95
CA ASP A 190 22.07 18.51 -12.79
C ASP A 190 23.55 18.60 -12.47
N ASP A 191 23.95 18.33 -11.24
CA ASP A 191 25.34 18.30 -10.79
C ASP A 191 26.03 16.97 -11.11
N THR A 192 25.33 15.86 -10.96
CA THR A 192 25.93 14.51 -11.00
C THR A 192 25.89 13.86 -12.38
N LEU A 193 24.79 14.02 -13.13
CA LEU A 193 24.58 13.34 -14.42
C LEU A 193 25.62 13.70 -15.50
N PRO A 194 26.01 14.95 -15.70
CA PRO A 194 26.98 15.28 -16.77
C PRO A 194 28.27 14.46 -16.66
N ARG A 195 28.84 14.44 -15.47
CA ARG A 195 30.06 13.68 -15.21
C ARG A 195 29.83 12.17 -15.30
N PHE A 196 28.74 11.66 -14.71
CA PHE A 196 28.41 10.24 -14.76
C PHE A 196 28.30 9.74 -16.21
N LEU A 197 27.62 10.47 -17.09
CA LEU A 197 27.43 10.09 -18.48
C LEU A 197 28.72 10.17 -19.31
N GLU A 198 29.72 10.99 -18.91
CA GLU A 198 31.04 10.99 -19.48
C GLU A 198 31.86 9.74 -19.08
N GLU A 199 31.75 9.34 -17.81
CA GLU A 199 32.47 8.20 -17.23
C GLU A 199 31.84 6.85 -17.64
N HIS A 200 30.51 6.84 -17.95
CA HIS A 200 29.74 5.66 -18.31
C HIS A 200 29.15 5.80 -19.74
N PRO A 201 29.96 5.62 -20.78
CA PRO A 201 29.46 5.68 -22.15
C PRO A 201 28.65 4.45 -22.48
N GLY A 202 27.52 4.64 -23.18
CA GLY A 202 26.67 3.54 -23.64
C GLY A 202 25.19 3.88 -23.55
N PRO A 203 24.33 2.97 -24.01
CA PRO A 203 22.88 3.15 -23.97
C PRO A 203 22.32 2.91 -22.58
N VAL A 204 21.12 3.46 -22.36
CA VAL A 204 20.30 3.18 -21.20
C VAL A 204 19.20 2.20 -21.63
N ALA A 205 19.25 1.00 -21.08
CA ALA A 205 18.34 -0.09 -21.37
C ALA A 205 17.04 0.01 -20.54
N PHE A 206 17.17 0.47 -19.28
CA PHE A 206 16.07 0.64 -18.36
C PHE A 206 16.19 1.97 -17.60
N LEU A 207 15.10 2.67 -17.48
CA LEU A 207 15.00 3.94 -16.76
C LEU A 207 13.78 3.90 -15.84
N HIS A 208 13.98 4.05 -14.53
CA HIS A 208 12.93 4.30 -13.55
C HIS A 208 12.96 5.76 -13.16
N VAL A 209 11.87 6.46 -13.42
CA VAL A 209 11.68 7.88 -13.09
C VAL A 209 10.73 7.93 -11.91
N ASP A 210 11.27 8.21 -10.74
CA ASP A 210 10.57 8.26 -9.44
C ASP A 210 11.08 9.53 -8.71
N CYS A 211 10.90 10.67 -9.40
CA CYS A 211 11.46 11.95 -8.93
C CYS A 211 10.42 13.08 -8.87
N ASP A 212 9.13 12.72 -8.97
CA ASP A 212 7.93 13.49 -8.66
C ASP A 212 7.73 14.76 -9.52
N LEU A 213 8.77 15.56 -9.67
CA LEU A 213 8.69 16.91 -10.20
C LEU A 213 8.92 16.98 -11.71
N TYR A 214 8.17 17.86 -12.38
CA TYR A 214 8.40 18.17 -13.78
C TYR A 214 9.87 18.62 -14.02
N SER A 215 10.41 19.48 -13.14
CA SER A 215 11.79 20.01 -13.25
C SER A 215 12.83 18.90 -13.19
N SER A 216 12.70 17.97 -12.25
CA SER A 216 13.57 16.82 -12.07
C SER A 216 13.49 15.87 -13.27
N THR A 217 12.27 15.47 -13.65
CA THR A 217 12.02 14.58 -14.79
C THR A 217 12.55 15.18 -16.09
N ARG A 218 12.36 16.47 -16.30
CA ARG A 218 12.91 17.18 -17.46
C ARG A 218 14.43 17.14 -17.50
N THR A 219 15.12 17.41 -16.35
CA THR A 219 16.57 17.32 -16.25
C THR A 219 17.06 15.92 -16.64
N VAL A 220 16.40 14.87 -16.09
CA VAL A 220 16.71 13.47 -16.43
C VAL A 220 16.55 13.23 -17.94
N LEU A 221 15.40 13.58 -18.52
CA LEU A 221 15.14 13.34 -19.94
C LEU A 221 16.02 14.16 -20.87
N ASP A 222 16.41 15.40 -20.50
CA ASP A 222 17.31 16.22 -21.29
C ASP A 222 18.74 15.63 -21.35
N LEU A 223 19.21 15.02 -20.27
CA LEU A 223 20.57 14.49 -20.16
C LEU A 223 20.66 13.01 -20.55
N VAL A 224 19.72 12.19 -20.08
CA VAL A 224 19.69 10.73 -20.31
C VAL A 224 18.98 10.34 -21.60
N GLY A 225 18.00 11.13 -22.03
CA GLY A 225 17.20 10.84 -23.24
C GLY A 225 18.00 10.52 -24.50
N PRO A 226 19.13 11.21 -24.79
CA PRO A 226 20.02 10.86 -25.92
C PRO A 226 20.64 9.46 -25.84
N ARG A 227 20.58 8.79 -24.70
CA ARG A 227 21.08 7.42 -24.48
C ARG A 227 20.01 6.35 -24.62
N LEU A 228 18.74 6.74 -24.77
CA LEU A 228 17.64 5.81 -25.04
C LEU A 228 17.76 5.28 -26.46
N VAL A 229 17.49 3.98 -26.61
CA VAL A 229 17.58 3.26 -27.89
C VAL A 229 16.32 2.40 -28.10
N PRO A 230 16.02 1.95 -29.32
CA PRO A 230 14.91 1.01 -29.52
C PRO A 230 15.09 -0.23 -28.62
N GLY A 231 14.03 -0.57 -27.88
CA GLY A 231 14.05 -1.62 -26.87
C GLY A 231 14.33 -1.15 -25.43
N SER A 232 14.72 0.12 -25.23
CA SER A 232 14.76 0.74 -23.91
C SER A 232 13.36 0.81 -23.30
N VAL A 233 13.29 0.59 -21.98
CA VAL A 233 12.03 0.70 -21.22
C VAL A 233 12.14 1.77 -20.15
N ILE A 234 11.10 2.58 -20.03
CA ILE A 234 10.98 3.61 -19.01
C ILE A 234 9.77 3.26 -18.16
N VAL A 235 9.92 3.27 -16.85
CA VAL A 235 8.82 3.23 -15.89
C VAL A 235 8.77 4.59 -15.21
N PHE A 236 7.66 5.28 -15.35
CA PHE A 236 7.35 6.50 -14.64
C PHE A 236 6.55 6.14 -13.40
N ASP A 237 6.90 6.67 -12.23
CA ASP A 237 6.21 6.35 -10.98
C ASP A 237 5.00 7.27 -10.75
N GLU A 238 5.06 8.55 -11.15
CA GLU A 238 3.98 9.54 -11.01
C GLU A 238 3.47 10.05 -12.36
N TYR A 239 3.04 9.15 -13.24
CA TYR A 239 2.64 9.53 -14.59
C TYR A 239 1.23 10.11 -14.69
N PHE A 240 0.28 9.59 -13.90
CA PHE A 240 -1.14 9.95 -13.97
C PHE A 240 -1.87 9.61 -12.65
N ASN A 241 -3.23 9.77 -12.60
CA ASN A 241 -4.11 9.37 -11.50
C ASN A 241 -3.97 10.16 -10.19
N TYR A 242 -3.47 11.39 -10.26
CA TYR A 242 -3.48 12.36 -9.17
C TYR A 242 -3.81 13.77 -9.71
N PRO A 243 -4.32 14.71 -8.87
CA PRO A 243 -4.65 16.05 -9.33
C PRO A 243 -3.44 16.79 -9.91
N GLY A 244 -3.56 17.26 -11.17
CA GLY A 244 -2.51 18.02 -11.84
C GLY A 244 -1.46 17.16 -12.57
N TRP A 245 -1.62 15.84 -12.64
CA TRP A 245 -0.67 14.93 -13.26
C TRP A 245 -0.22 15.32 -14.68
N GLU A 246 -1.08 15.99 -15.44
CA GLU A 246 -0.76 16.43 -16.81
C GLU A 246 0.38 17.46 -16.86
N GLU A 247 0.74 18.09 -15.72
CA GLU A 247 1.77 19.14 -15.62
C GLU A 247 3.14 18.64 -15.10
N HIS A 248 3.27 17.36 -14.77
CA HIS A 248 4.48 16.76 -14.17
C HIS A 248 5.21 15.78 -15.12
N GLU A 249 5.45 14.55 -14.74
CA GLU A 249 6.19 13.56 -15.53
C GLU A 249 5.60 13.33 -16.91
N HIS A 250 4.27 13.24 -17.01
CA HIS A 250 3.57 13.15 -18.29
C HIS A 250 3.93 14.30 -19.22
N LYS A 251 3.89 15.54 -18.73
CA LYS A 251 4.27 16.72 -19.53
C LYS A 251 5.72 16.66 -19.98
N ALA A 252 6.64 16.36 -19.05
CA ALA A 252 8.06 16.27 -19.36
C ALA A 252 8.32 15.22 -20.46
N TRP A 253 7.67 14.07 -20.37
CA TRP A 253 7.75 13.02 -21.39
C TRP A 253 7.20 13.46 -22.75
N ILE A 254 5.99 13.99 -22.81
CA ILE A 254 5.36 14.42 -24.06
C ILE A 254 6.14 15.58 -24.73
N GLU A 255 6.66 16.51 -23.97
CA GLU A 255 7.54 17.57 -24.48
C GLU A 255 8.88 17.02 -25.01
N HIS A 256 9.45 16.03 -24.30
CA HIS A 256 10.66 15.33 -24.76
C HIS A 256 10.41 14.61 -26.09
N VAL A 257 9.32 13.86 -26.21
CA VAL A 257 8.91 13.19 -27.45
C VAL A 257 8.71 14.19 -28.59
N ALA A 258 8.01 15.30 -28.34
CA ALA A 258 7.76 16.32 -29.36
C ALA A 258 9.06 16.98 -29.86
N ARG A 259 10.06 17.15 -28.98
CA ARG A 259 11.33 17.80 -29.31
C ARG A 259 12.29 16.86 -30.00
N THR A 260 12.33 15.60 -29.59
CA THR A 260 13.32 14.62 -30.10
C THR A 260 12.80 13.78 -31.24
N GLY A 261 11.49 13.62 -31.38
CA GLY A 261 10.89 12.72 -32.35
C GLY A 261 11.02 11.24 -31.99
N ILE A 262 11.36 10.90 -30.73
CA ILE A 262 11.43 9.53 -30.27
C ILE A 262 10.07 8.85 -30.39
N GLU A 263 10.05 7.63 -30.90
CA GLU A 263 8.85 6.80 -31.04
C GLU A 263 8.75 5.82 -29.89
N PHE A 264 7.54 5.59 -29.38
CA PHE A 264 7.31 4.73 -28.23
C PHE A 264 5.92 4.10 -28.21
N ASP A 265 5.78 3.04 -27.43
CA ASP A 265 4.50 2.43 -27.07
C ASP A 265 4.31 2.43 -25.56
N TYR A 266 3.07 2.66 -25.11
CA TYR A 266 2.68 2.36 -23.73
C TYR A 266 2.51 0.84 -23.56
N ARG A 267 3.13 0.23 -22.55
CA ARG A 267 3.22 -1.22 -22.39
C ARG A 267 2.57 -1.79 -21.14
N GLY A 268 2.13 -0.95 -20.22
CA GLY A 268 1.47 -1.37 -18.98
C GLY A 268 1.26 -0.22 -18.01
N TYR A 269 0.48 -0.46 -16.97
CA TYR A 269 0.20 0.55 -15.94
C TYR A 269 -0.31 -0.07 -14.63
N THR A 270 -0.23 0.69 -13.51
CA THR A 270 -0.90 0.35 -12.26
C THR A 270 -2.30 0.97 -12.25
N TYR A 271 -3.35 0.16 -12.01
CA TYR A 271 -4.73 0.64 -12.18
C TYR A 271 -5.27 1.46 -11.01
N ASP A 272 -4.67 1.39 -9.84
CA ASP A 272 -5.07 2.07 -8.60
C ASP A 272 -3.98 2.99 -8.03
N HIS A 273 -2.86 3.13 -8.74
CA HIS A 273 -1.75 4.03 -8.45
C HIS A 273 -1.38 4.84 -9.70
N GLU A 274 -0.14 5.27 -9.81
CA GLU A 274 0.30 6.34 -10.72
C GLU A 274 1.26 5.86 -11.83
N GLN A 275 1.76 4.59 -11.80
CA GLN A 275 2.83 4.09 -12.65
C GLN A 275 2.38 3.75 -14.07
N VAL A 276 3.26 4.08 -15.05
CA VAL A 276 3.09 3.73 -16.46
C VAL A 276 4.40 3.22 -17.05
N ILE A 277 4.31 2.18 -17.88
CA ILE A 277 5.44 1.61 -18.62
C ILE A 277 5.44 2.16 -20.05
N VAL A 278 6.56 2.69 -20.48
CA VAL A 278 6.85 3.14 -21.85
C VAL A 278 7.98 2.30 -22.41
N LYS A 279 7.85 1.84 -23.66
CA LYS A 279 8.93 1.17 -24.40
C LYS A 279 9.28 1.98 -25.65
N VAL A 280 10.53 2.31 -25.80
CA VAL A 280 11.05 3.00 -26.98
C VAL A 280 11.03 2.04 -28.17
N THR A 281 10.44 2.47 -29.29
CA THR A 281 10.32 1.69 -30.52
C THR A 281 11.18 2.26 -31.66
N GLY A 282 11.50 3.56 -31.59
CA GLY A 282 12.33 4.23 -32.60
C GLY A 282 12.99 5.48 -32.04
N VAL A 283 14.18 5.79 -32.54
CA VAL A 283 14.87 7.06 -32.31
C VAL A 283 15.26 7.63 -33.66
N PRO A 284 15.05 8.94 -33.91
CA PRO A 284 15.46 9.56 -35.16
C PRO A 284 16.97 9.41 -35.38
N GLU A 285 17.37 9.15 -36.61
CA GLU A 285 18.80 9.23 -36.96
C GLU A 285 19.32 10.65 -36.68
N ALA A 286 20.46 10.73 -35.98
CA ALA A 286 21.13 12.02 -35.81
C ALA A 286 21.38 12.62 -37.20
N PRO A 287 21.19 13.94 -37.39
CA PRO A 287 21.57 14.60 -38.67
C PRO A 287 23.00 14.22 -39.02
N ARG A 288 23.20 13.59 -40.18
CA ARG A 288 24.57 13.32 -40.66
C ARG A 288 25.23 14.69 -40.86
N GLU A 289 26.22 14.97 -40.03
CA GLU A 289 27.08 16.13 -40.28
C GLU A 289 27.71 15.94 -41.66
N GLY A 290 27.33 16.83 -42.60
CA GLY A 290 27.77 16.87 -43.98
C GLY A 290 29.10 17.63 -44.12
#